data_df0435f6dbfcb3592018387139691ac1
#
_entry.id   df0435f6dbfcb3592018387139691ac1
#
_cell.length_a   1.000
_cell.length_b   1.000
_cell.length_c   1.000
_cell.angle_alpha   90.00
_cell.angle_beta   90.00
_cell.angle_gamma   90.00
#
_symmetry.space_group_name_H-M   'P 1'
#
loop_
_entity.id
_entity.type
_entity.pdbx_description
1 polymer ?
#
loop_
_entity_poly.entity_id
_entity_poly.type
_entity_poly.pdbx_seq_one_letter_code
_entity_poly.pdbx_strand_id
1 'polypeptide(L)'
;DSPMSRGLGDVYKRQSNINDSRSSDYSSDVAKIIQAPIIHVNGDDPEMVVNAARIACKYRNKFKKDIVIDLFCYRRRGHNEADDPSATQPLMYQKISKHPSVLTQYEENLKNEKVLSENEAQKIRKNYRKSLEGGKSVAKNLANKPNNSLWFDWEPFIDVKWWPKVDTTFNKKKFHELSNKICEIPKDFTLGSQAKKIFDERLKMGNKEIMVNWGFAENMAYATLLNESYPIRITGQDVRRGTFSHRHACVFDSNNGTGYIPLSIIAEEGNTKFDIYDSLLSEEAVLGFEYGYSATWPSGLTIWEAQFGDFANGAQVVIDQFIVSAQHKWERLSGLTMLLPHGYEGQGPEHSSARIERFLQLCASENIQVCVPSSPKQIFHLLRRQAIRKMRTPLVVISPKSLLRNPNAASSIDELTTGSFECVIDDEVKIKENVKKVIMCSGKVFYDLLEKRNKEKRKDIAIIRIEQLYPFPYDDLEETLIKYQNVNEFVWCQEEPMNQGAWFSHRHRIQRVLDRLDNGYDVTLVSRPAAAAPAVGLMKLHLKQQNDLINEAILQ
;
A
#
# COMPACT_ATOMS: atom_id res chain seq x y z
N ASP A 1 -0.87 10.48 24.55
CA ASP A 1 0.13 11.01 23.62
C ASP A 1 -0.49 11.19 22.23
N SER A 2 -0.66 12.44 21.81
CA SER A 2 -1.22 12.75 20.49
C SER A 2 -0.37 12.16 19.37
N PRO A 3 -0.99 11.56 18.32
CA PRO A 3 -0.26 11.04 17.14
C PRO A 3 0.66 12.06 16.46
N MET A 4 0.35 13.35 16.57
CA MET A 4 1.20 14.44 16.05
C MET A 4 2.54 14.57 16.80
N SER A 5 2.69 13.97 17.98
CA SER A 5 3.91 14.13 18.77
C SER A 5 5.07 13.25 18.27
N ARG A 6 4.84 12.22 17.47
CA ARG A 6 5.88 11.24 17.11
C ARG A 6 6.69 11.62 15.87
N GLY A 7 6.09 12.21 14.85
CA GLY A 7 6.84 12.68 13.66
C GLY A 7 7.61 13.98 13.88
N LEU A 8 7.12 14.85 14.77
CA LEU A 8 7.76 16.11 15.15
C LEU A 8 8.59 15.96 16.44
N GLY A 9 8.54 14.81 17.09
CA GLY A 9 9.07 14.60 18.43
C GLY A 9 10.57 14.85 18.59
N ASP A 10 11.36 14.54 17.58
CA ASP A 10 12.81 14.72 17.65
C ASP A 10 13.23 16.18 17.54
N VAL A 11 12.47 17.00 16.83
CA VAL A 11 12.79 18.43 16.66
C VAL A 11 12.58 19.21 17.94
N TYR A 12 11.55 18.94 18.73
CA TYR A 12 11.27 19.69 19.95
C TYR A 12 11.66 18.98 21.25
N LYS A 13 11.77 17.65 21.25
CA LYS A 13 12.22 16.89 22.44
C LYS A 13 13.71 17.06 22.68
N ARG A 14 14.53 17.08 21.63
CA ARG A 14 16.00 17.10 21.72
C ARG A 14 16.60 18.47 21.49
N GLN A 15 15.90 19.42 20.90
CA GLN A 15 16.31 20.80 20.66
C GLN A 15 17.79 20.92 20.24
N SER A 16 18.09 20.41 19.04
CA SER A 16 19.45 20.48 18.48
C SER A 16 19.89 21.94 18.31
N ASN A 17 21.15 22.23 18.59
CA ASN A 17 21.75 23.52 18.33
C ASN A 17 21.65 23.87 16.83
N ILE A 18 21.43 25.15 16.52
CA ILE A 18 21.32 25.61 15.12
C ILE A 18 22.54 25.18 14.30
N ASN A 19 23.74 25.34 14.86
CA ASN A 19 25.00 24.99 14.19
C ASN A 19 25.17 23.50 13.88
N ASP A 20 24.47 22.62 14.64
CA ASP A 20 24.54 21.18 14.47
C ASP A 20 23.41 20.63 13.58
N SER A 21 22.35 21.42 13.37
CA SER A 21 21.11 20.95 12.72
C SER A 21 20.93 21.46 11.28
N ARG A 22 21.50 22.59 10.93
CA ARG A 22 21.32 23.18 9.59
C ARG A 22 22.41 24.20 9.26
N SER A 23 22.56 24.47 7.95
CA SER A 23 23.47 25.50 7.41
C SER A 23 22.77 26.85 7.13
N SER A 24 21.45 26.92 7.27
CA SER A 24 20.65 28.12 7.02
C SER A 24 20.19 28.77 8.33
N ASP A 25 19.88 30.07 8.28
CA ASP A 25 19.42 30.83 9.46
C ASP A 25 18.06 30.32 9.97
N TYR A 26 17.18 29.92 9.07
CA TYR A 26 15.83 29.46 9.39
C TYR A 26 15.58 28.02 8.98
N SER A 27 14.91 27.24 9.81
CA SER A 27 14.48 25.88 9.46
C SER A 27 13.50 25.86 8.28
N SER A 28 12.72 26.92 8.10
CA SER A 28 11.79 27.13 6.99
C SER A 28 12.45 27.40 5.64
N ASP A 29 13.76 27.65 5.59
CA ASP A 29 14.50 27.94 4.34
C ASP A 29 14.45 26.77 3.34
N VAL A 30 14.20 25.54 3.79
CA VAL A 30 13.96 24.38 2.91
C VAL A 30 12.80 24.63 1.92
N ALA A 31 11.82 25.44 2.29
CA ALA A 31 10.70 25.80 1.43
C ALA A 31 11.07 26.69 0.24
N LYS A 32 12.25 27.32 0.26
CA LYS A 32 12.79 28.08 -0.88
C LYS A 32 13.09 27.19 -2.08
N ILE A 33 13.36 25.88 -1.87
CA ILE A 33 13.60 24.91 -2.94
C ILE A 33 12.38 24.81 -3.87
N ILE A 34 11.18 24.86 -3.31
CA ILE A 34 9.92 24.84 -4.06
C ILE A 34 9.35 26.24 -4.34
N GLN A 35 10.14 27.29 -4.08
CA GLN A 35 9.75 28.70 -4.27
C GLN A 35 8.46 29.07 -3.52
N ALA A 36 8.19 28.44 -2.39
CA ALA A 36 7.05 28.77 -1.55
C ALA A 36 7.32 30.09 -0.77
N PRO A 37 6.37 31.03 -0.73
CA PRO A 37 6.46 32.18 0.15
C PRO A 37 6.55 31.73 1.62
N ILE A 38 7.37 32.44 2.41
CA ILE A 38 7.54 32.19 3.85
C ILE A 38 7.11 33.45 4.59
N ILE A 39 6.19 33.31 5.54
CA ILE A 39 5.75 34.38 6.41
C ILE A 39 6.34 34.11 7.80
N HIS A 40 7.28 34.93 8.23
CA HIS A 40 7.76 34.90 9.60
C HIS A 40 6.84 35.73 10.48
N VAL A 41 6.32 35.13 11.55
CA VAL A 41 5.39 35.80 12.47
C VAL A 41 5.76 35.52 13.93
N ASN A 42 5.71 36.56 14.77
CA ASN A 42 5.94 36.45 16.21
C ASN A 42 4.74 35.80 16.90
N GLY A 43 4.95 34.66 17.55
CA GLY A 43 3.94 33.93 18.30
C GLY A 43 3.40 34.66 19.54
N ASP A 44 4.07 35.71 20.03
CA ASP A 44 3.58 36.54 21.11
C ASP A 44 2.56 37.59 20.64
N ASP A 45 2.37 37.77 19.34
CA ASP A 45 1.37 38.67 18.76
C ASP A 45 0.20 37.86 18.12
N PRO A 46 -0.89 37.62 18.88
CA PRO A 46 -1.99 36.77 18.39
C PRO A 46 -2.74 37.38 17.20
N GLU A 47 -2.78 38.69 17.04
CA GLU A 47 -3.44 39.34 15.90
C GLU A 47 -2.65 39.13 14.61
N MET A 48 -1.34 39.29 14.68
CA MET A 48 -0.46 39.02 13.53
C MET A 48 -0.44 37.55 13.15
N VAL A 49 -0.51 36.63 14.12
CA VAL A 49 -0.65 35.19 13.84
C VAL A 49 -1.94 34.88 13.09
N VAL A 50 -3.08 35.43 13.53
CA VAL A 50 -4.37 35.28 12.82
C VAL A 50 -4.30 35.90 11.42
N ASN A 51 -3.67 37.08 11.29
CA ASN A 51 -3.53 37.75 10.00
C ASN A 51 -2.66 36.95 9.03
N ALA A 52 -1.52 36.43 9.49
CA ALA A 52 -0.64 35.54 8.70
C ALA A 52 -1.41 34.30 8.21
N ALA A 53 -2.19 33.66 9.08
CA ALA A 53 -3.02 32.51 8.72
C ALA A 53 -4.10 32.86 7.66
N ARG A 54 -4.73 34.03 7.77
CA ARG A 54 -5.70 34.53 6.78
C ARG A 54 -5.04 34.80 5.42
N ILE A 55 -3.87 35.41 5.40
CA ILE A 55 -3.10 35.64 4.18
C ILE A 55 -2.72 34.32 3.55
N ALA A 56 -2.19 33.38 4.31
CA ALA A 56 -1.80 32.08 3.82
C ALA A 56 -2.98 31.29 3.21
N CYS A 57 -4.10 31.30 3.89
CA CYS A 57 -5.34 30.66 3.39
C CYS A 57 -5.82 31.29 2.07
N LYS A 58 -5.84 32.62 1.98
CA LYS A 58 -6.23 33.35 0.75
C LYS A 58 -5.25 33.07 -0.38
N TYR A 59 -3.94 33.06 -0.09
CA TYR A 59 -2.90 32.77 -1.08
C TYR A 59 -3.08 31.35 -1.66
N ARG A 60 -3.20 30.34 -0.79
CA ARG A 60 -3.39 28.95 -1.20
C ARG A 60 -4.65 28.76 -2.04
N ASN A 61 -5.77 29.39 -1.61
CA ASN A 61 -7.03 29.28 -2.34
C ASN A 61 -6.98 29.96 -3.71
N LYS A 62 -6.30 31.11 -3.82
CA LYS A 62 -6.20 31.88 -5.07
C LYS A 62 -5.22 31.27 -6.05
N PHE A 63 -4.02 30.94 -5.59
CA PHE A 63 -2.91 30.54 -6.46
C PHE A 63 -2.72 29.03 -6.59
N LYS A 64 -3.37 28.23 -5.71
CA LYS A 64 -3.21 26.77 -5.65
C LYS A 64 -1.74 26.34 -5.47
N LYS A 65 -0.98 27.13 -4.72
CA LYS A 65 0.44 26.93 -4.41
C LYS A 65 0.65 26.85 -2.91
N ASP A 66 1.77 26.24 -2.53
CA ASP A 66 2.16 26.13 -1.13
C ASP A 66 2.61 27.47 -0.56
N ILE A 67 2.46 27.64 0.72
CA ILE A 67 2.93 28.76 1.52
C ILE A 67 3.29 28.27 2.92
N VAL A 68 4.34 28.80 3.49
CA VAL A 68 4.83 28.44 4.82
C VAL A 68 4.60 29.57 5.78
N ILE A 69 4.09 29.25 6.97
CA ILE A 69 4.06 30.14 8.12
C ILE A 69 5.13 29.66 9.10
N ASP A 70 6.16 30.47 9.29
CA ASP A 70 7.22 30.26 10.27
C ASP A 70 6.84 31.00 11.57
N LEU A 71 6.25 30.28 12.51
CA LEU A 71 5.76 30.80 13.76
C LEU A 71 6.88 30.81 14.81
N PHE A 72 7.45 31.98 15.09
CA PHE A 72 8.43 32.14 16.15
C PHE A 72 7.77 32.07 17.50
N CYS A 73 8.02 30.98 18.20
CA CYS A 73 7.50 30.75 19.53
C CYS A 73 8.55 30.04 20.40
N TYR A 74 8.25 29.89 21.67
CA TYR A 74 9.08 29.18 22.64
C TYR A 74 8.26 28.20 23.45
N ARG A 75 8.93 27.19 23.99
CA ARG A 75 8.32 26.22 24.86
C ARG A 75 8.57 26.58 26.31
N ARG A 76 7.53 26.79 27.06
CA ARG A 76 7.63 27.25 28.47
C ARG A 76 8.00 26.11 29.44
N ARG A 77 7.63 24.87 29.12
CA ARG A 77 7.87 23.69 29.97
C ARG A 77 8.63 22.63 29.21
N GLY A 78 9.18 21.62 29.87
CA GLY A 78 9.79 20.45 29.27
C GLY A 78 8.84 19.63 28.39
N HIS A 79 9.34 18.60 27.73
CA HIS A 79 8.52 17.78 26.82
C HIS A 79 7.50 16.91 27.58
N ASN A 80 7.72 16.65 28.86
CA ASN A 80 6.78 16.03 29.77
C ASN A 80 6.92 16.66 31.16
N GLU A 81 6.18 16.16 32.13
CA GLU A 81 6.12 16.69 33.49
C GLU A 81 7.42 16.49 34.27
N ALA A 82 8.20 15.47 33.94
CA ALA A 82 9.46 15.13 34.61
C ALA A 82 10.70 15.74 33.94
N ASP A 83 10.55 16.38 32.77
CA ASP A 83 11.67 16.95 32.02
C ASP A 83 11.95 18.39 32.44
N ASP A 84 13.19 18.63 32.90
CA ASP A 84 13.69 19.98 33.16
C ASP A 84 14.65 20.44 32.07
N PRO A 85 14.17 21.22 31.08
CA PRO A 85 14.99 21.68 29.99
C PRO A 85 16.09 22.67 30.40
N SER A 86 16.08 23.21 31.61
CA SER A 86 17.13 24.10 32.11
C SER A 86 18.47 23.36 32.26
N ALA A 87 18.44 22.03 32.42
CA ALA A 87 19.63 21.20 32.49
C ALA A 87 20.49 21.25 31.22
N THR A 88 19.86 21.39 30.06
CA THR A 88 20.54 21.42 28.75
C THR A 88 20.62 22.82 28.14
N GLN A 89 19.68 23.72 28.51
CA GLN A 89 19.57 25.07 27.92
C GLN A 89 19.34 26.14 29.01
N PRO A 90 20.28 26.31 29.96
CA PRO A 90 20.08 27.15 31.15
C PRO A 90 19.83 28.62 30.80
N LEU A 91 20.58 29.20 29.87
CA LEU A 91 20.42 30.61 29.49
C LEU A 91 19.09 30.92 28.81
N MET A 92 18.63 29.98 27.94
CA MET A 92 17.34 30.12 27.28
C MET A 92 16.20 30.09 28.31
N TYR A 93 16.22 29.12 29.20
CA TYR A 93 15.14 28.97 30.21
C TYR A 93 15.17 30.02 31.29
N GLN A 94 16.31 30.64 31.59
CA GLN A 94 16.35 31.85 32.41
C GLN A 94 15.60 33.01 31.75
N LYS A 95 15.68 33.17 30.44
CA LYS A 95 14.90 34.18 29.72
C LYS A 95 13.41 33.80 29.64
N ILE A 96 13.10 32.53 29.30
CA ILE A 96 11.73 32.04 29.17
C ILE A 96 10.95 32.15 30.49
N SER A 97 11.60 31.84 31.62
CA SER A 97 10.97 31.93 32.95
C SER A 97 10.53 33.34 33.33
N LYS A 98 11.26 34.37 32.87
CA LYS A 98 10.97 35.77 33.09
C LYS A 98 10.07 36.40 32.04
N HIS A 99 9.89 35.76 30.90
CA HIS A 99 9.09 36.27 29.80
C HIS A 99 7.59 36.21 30.11
N PRO A 100 6.83 37.31 29.97
CA PRO A 100 5.39 37.31 30.25
C PRO A 100 4.62 36.40 29.27
N SER A 101 3.47 35.91 29.68
CA SER A 101 2.64 35.09 28.81
C SER A 101 2.02 35.92 27.66
N VAL A 102 1.71 35.27 26.55
CA VAL A 102 0.99 35.90 25.42
C VAL A 102 -0.29 36.60 25.90
N LEU A 103 -1.03 35.93 26.80
CA LEU A 103 -2.24 36.53 27.41
C LEU A 103 -1.93 37.83 28.15
N THR A 104 -0.86 37.86 28.94
CA THR A 104 -0.48 39.05 29.71
C THR A 104 -0.09 40.19 28.77
N GLN A 105 0.75 39.92 27.80
CA GLN A 105 1.20 40.91 26.83
C GLN A 105 0.05 41.48 26.01
N TYR A 106 -0.82 40.59 25.52
CA TYR A 106 -1.97 40.99 24.69
C TYR A 106 -2.99 41.82 25.49
N GLU A 107 -3.24 41.44 26.74
CA GLU A 107 -4.10 42.21 27.63
C GLU A 107 -3.53 43.63 27.92
N GLU A 108 -2.21 43.73 28.16
CA GLU A 108 -1.55 45.03 28.34
C GLU A 108 -1.64 45.88 27.06
N ASN A 109 -1.42 45.30 25.87
CA ASN A 109 -1.54 46.01 24.60
C ASN A 109 -2.96 46.57 24.40
N LEU A 110 -4.00 45.73 24.63
CA LEU A 110 -5.37 46.17 24.50
C LEU A 110 -5.79 47.25 25.52
N LYS A 111 -5.20 47.23 26.70
CA LYS A 111 -5.40 48.30 27.68
C LYS A 111 -4.71 49.61 27.27
N ASN A 112 -3.50 49.53 26.75
CA ASN A 112 -2.75 50.68 26.25
C ASN A 112 -3.46 51.36 25.08
N GLU A 113 -4.06 50.54 24.22
CA GLU A 113 -4.87 50.97 23.09
C GLU A 113 -6.30 51.43 23.47
N LYS A 114 -6.65 51.34 24.77
CA LYS A 114 -7.97 51.68 25.33
C LYS A 114 -9.12 50.86 24.75
N VAL A 115 -8.83 49.66 24.21
CA VAL A 115 -9.83 48.70 23.71
C VAL A 115 -10.44 47.91 24.88
N LEU A 116 -9.67 47.69 25.96
CA LEU A 116 -10.07 46.89 27.11
C LEU A 116 -9.73 47.62 28.40
N SER A 117 -10.68 47.69 29.33
CA SER A 117 -10.44 48.16 30.70
C SER A 117 -10.04 47.01 31.63
N GLU A 118 -9.39 47.34 32.77
CA GLU A 118 -9.01 46.35 33.79
C GLU A 118 -10.22 45.55 34.30
N ASN A 119 -11.34 46.22 34.56
CA ASN A 119 -12.56 45.57 35.04
C ASN A 119 -13.15 44.60 34.00
N GLU A 120 -13.08 44.92 32.72
CA GLU A 120 -13.55 44.08 31.64
C GLU A 120 -12.65 42.84 31.49
N ALA A 121 -11.35 42.99 31.54
CA ALA A 121 -10.40 41.89 31.50
C ALA A 121 -10.66 40.85 32.59
N GLN A 122 -10.79 41.33 33.84
CA GLN A 122 -11.11 40.47 34.97
C GLN A 122 -12.47 39.79 34.84
N LYS A 123 -13.48 40.46 34.32
CA LYS A 123 -14.81 39.91 34.07
C LYS A 123 -14.77 38.81 33.02
N ILE A 124 -14.03 39.01 31.94
CA ILE A 124 -13.83 37.99 30.87
C ILE A 124 -13.20 36.74 31.47
N ARG A 125 -12.08 36.87 32.19
CA ARG A 125 -11.38 35.75 32.83
C ARG A 125 -12.29 34.99 33.80
N LYS A 126 -13.02 35.69 34.66
CA LYS A 126 -13.95 35.10 35.64
C LYS A 126 -15.08 34.33 34.96
N ASN A 127 -15.66 34.91 33.91
CA ASN A 127 -16.75 34.28 33.17
C ASN A 127 -16.29 33.04 32.42
N TYR A 128 -15.09 33.09 31.82
CA TYR A 128 -14.48 31.95 31.12
C TYR A 128 -14.24 30.80 32.09
N ARG A 129 -13.58 31.08 33.24
CA ARG A 129 -13.32 30.07 34.28
C ARG A 129 -14.62 29.44 34.80
N LYS A 130 -15.63 30.26 35.11
CA LYS A 130 -16.95 29.77 35.54
C LYS A 130 -17.63 28.87 34.53
N SER A 131 -17.45 29.16 33.25
CA SER A 131 -18.01 28.33 32.17
C SER A 131 -17.29 26.98 32.09
N LEU A 132 -15.97 26.95 32.22
CA LEU A 132 -15.19 25.70 32.26
C LEU A 132 -15.53 24.85 33.49
N GLU A 133 -15.57 25.46 34.67
CA GLU A 133 -15.94 24.78 35.91
C GLU A 133 -17.37 24.22 35.87
N GLY A 134 -18.26 24.87 35.15
CA GLY A 134 -19.64 24.41 34.92
C GLY A 134 -19.79 23.41 33.76
N GLY A 135 -18.71 22.92 33.16
CA GLY A 135 -18.74 22.00 32.05
C GLY A 135 -19.36 22.56 30.77
N LYS A 136 -19.47 23.89 30.63
CA LYS A 136 -20.05 24.53 29.45
C LYS A 136 -19.02 24.72 28.36
N SER A 137 -19.41 24.48 27.12
CA SER A 137 -18.59 24.84 25.97
C SER A 137 -18.39 26.37 25.93
N VAL A 138 -17.11 26.79 25.92
CA VAL A 138 -16.73 28.22 25.81
C VAL A 138 -16.48 28.63 24.36
N ALA A 139 -16.29 27.66 23.46
CA ALA A 139 -16.22 27.89 22.04
C ALA A 139 -17.65 28.08 21.51
N LYS A 140 -17.99 29.29 21.10
CA LYS A 140 -19.15 29.52 20.23
C LYS A 140 -18.87 28.78 18.92
N ASN A 141 -19.93 28.28 18.26
CA ASN A 141 -19.84 27.63 16.96
C ASN A 141 -19.06 28.54 15.98
N LEU A 142 -17.73 28.40 15.99
CA LEU A 142 -16.83 29.15 15.12
C LEU A 142 -16.77 28.55 13.72
N ALA A 143 -17.22 27.31 13.58
CA ALA A 143 -17.37 26.63 12.31
C ALA A 143 -18.85 26.36 12.02
N ASN A 144 -19.26 26.59 10.81
CA ASN A 144 -20.50 26.02 10.29
C ASN A 144 -20.50 24.51 10.56
N LYS A 145 -21.66 23.91 10.78
CA LYS A 145 -21.77 22.45 10.90
C LYS A 145 -20.95 21.82 9.77
N PRO A 146 -20.11 20.81 10.08
CA PRO A 146 -19.34 20.14 9.04
C PRO A 146 -20.28 19.73 7.91
N ASN A 147 -19.82 19.93 6.67
CA ASN A 147 -20.58 19.44 5.52
C ASN A 147 -20.54 17.91 5.54
N ASN A 148 -21.59 17.27 6.03
CA ASN A 148 -21.69 15.82 6.13
C ASN A 148 -21.58 15.11 4.76
N SER A 149 -21.75 15.84 3.64
CA SER A 149 -21.54 15.27 2.31
C SER A 149 -20.08 14.89 2.02
N LEU A 150 -19.13 15.37 2.82
CA LEU A 150 -17.72 15.00 2.75
C LEU A 150 -17.35 13.85 3.71
N TRP A 151 -18.29 13.37 4.49
CA TRP A 151 -18.06 12.29 5.44
C TRP A 151 -18.44 10.96 4.81
N PHE A 152 -17.54 9.98 4.94
CA PHE A 152 -17.83 8.60 4.55
C PHE A 152 -18.37 7.84 5.74
N ASP A 153 -19.38 7.02 5.49
CA ASP A 153 -19.89 6.09 6.47
C ASP A 153 -18.94 4.88 6.56
N TRP A 154 -18.31 4.70 7.71
CA TRP A 154 -17.40 3.61 8.02
C TRP A 154 -18.10 2.41 8.67
N GLU A 155 -19.34 2.56 9.14
CA GLU A 155 -20.07 1.51 9.84
C GLU A 155 -20.14 0.18 9.07
N PRO A 156 -20.36 0.16 7.74
CA PRO A 156 -20.38 -1.09 6.96
C PRO A 156 -19.05 -1.83 6.88
N PHE A 157 -17.95 -1.21 7.30
CA PHE A 157 -16.58 -1.73 7.17
C PHE A 157 -15.97 -2.17 8.50
N ILE A 158 -16.69 -1.97 9.62
CA ILE A 158 -16.21 -2.30 10.96
C ILE A 158 -16.46 -3.80 11.24
N ASP A 159 -15.53 -4.47 11.91
CA ASP A 159 -15.61 -5.87 12.36
C ASP A 159 -15.88 -6.90 11.24
N VAL A 160 -15.58 -6.56 10.01
CA VAL A 160 -15.73 -7.49 8.86
C VAL A 160 -14.60 -8.53 8.89
N LYS A 161 -14.99 -9.80 8.80
CA LYS A 161 -14.05 -10.93 8.83
C LYS A 161 -13.48 -11.23 7.43
N TRP A 162 -12.29 -11.84 7.39
CA TRP A 162 -11.59 -12.10 6.14
C TRP A 162 -12.05 -13.38 5.41
N TRP A 163 -12.53 -14.39 6.13
CA TRP A 163 -12.84 -15.71 5.58
C TRP A 163 -14.14 -15.83 4.78
N PRO A 164 -15.18 -14.99 4.91
CA PRO A 164 -16.35 -15.13 4.08
C PRO A 164 -15.98 -15.00 2.60
N LYS A 165 -16.46 -15.95 1.80
CA LYS A 165 -16.30 -15.92 0.35
C LYS A 165 -17.01 -14.71 -0.23
N VAL A 166 -16.40 -14.07 -1.20
CA VAL A 166 -16.93 -12.92 -1.92
C VAL A 166 -17.17 -13.30 -3.37
N ASP A 167 -18.36 -13.01 -3.87
CA ASP A 167 -18.65 -13.18 -5.29
C ASP A 167 -17.90 -12.11 -6.10
N THR A 168 -16.91 -12.56 -6.84
CA THR A 168 -16.09 -11.73 -7.75
C THR A 168 -16.36 -12.06 -9.21
N THR A 169 -17.40 -12.85 -9.50
CA THR A 169 -17.83 -13.18 -10.86
C THR A 169 -18.31 -11.94 -11.60
N PHE A 170 -18.38 -12.03 -12.91
CA PHE A 170 -18.87 -10.93 -13.74
C PHE A 170 -19.62 -11.47 -14.97
N ASN A 171 -20.62 -10.74 -15.44
CA ASN A 171 -21.41 -11.14 -16.59
C ASN A 171 -20.55 -11.22 -17.86
N LYS A 172 -20.49 -12.39 -18.53
CA LYS A 172 -19.66 -12.66 -19.71
C LYS A 172 -19.93 -11.73 -20.89
N LYS A 173 -21.20 -11.40 -21.15
CA LYS A 173 -21.57 -10.50 -22.25
C LYS A 173 -21.04 -9.09 -21.96
N LYS A 174 -21.26 -8.60 -20.75
CA LYS A 174 -20.77 -7.28 -20.33
C LYS A 174 -19.24 -7.23 -20.27
N PHE A 175 -18.58 -8.32 -19.86
CA PHE A 175 -17.12 -8.44 -19.90
C PHE A 175 -16.58 -8.25 -21.32
N HIS A 176 -17.21 -8.90 -22.31
CA HIS A 176 -16.81 -8.74 -23.70
C HIS A 176 -17.04 -7.30 -24.20
N GLU A 177 -18.17 -6.67 -23.86
CA GLU A 177 -18.42 -5.27 -24.19
C GLU A 177 -17.32 -4.35 -23.60
N LEU A 178 -16.95 -4.53 -22.34
CA LEU A 178 -15.89 -3.76 -21.67
C LEU A 178 -14.51 -4.05 -22.29
N SER A 179 -14.22 -5.30 -22.67
CA SER A 179 -12.95 -5.67 -23.30
C SER A 179 -12.73 -4.96 -24.64
N ASN A 180 -13.80 -4.72 -25.39
CA ASN A 180 -13.73 -3.92 -26.61
C ASN A 180 -13.51 -2.44 -26.28
N LYS A 181 -14.25 -1.90 -25.31
CA LYS A 181 -14.14 -0.49 -24.89
C LYS A 181 -12.75 -0.09 -24.42
N ILE A 182 -12.06 -0.92 -23.64
CA ILE A 182 -10.68 -0.60 -23.22
C ILE A 182 -9.67 -0.61 -24.37
N CYS A 183 -10.08 -1.09 -25.55
CA CYS A 183 -9.26 -1.10 -26.76
C CYS A 183 -9.69 -0.04 -27.78
N GLU A 184 -10.77 0.69 -27.54
CA GLU A 184 -11.22 1.77 -28.40
C GLU A 184 -10.24 2.94 -28.36
N ILE A 185 -9.86 3.44 -29.55
CA ILE A 185 -8.96 4.56 -29.72
C ILE A 185 -9.69 5.66 -30.48
N PRO A 186 -9.60 6.95 -30.08
CA PRO A 186 -10.19 8.05 -30.81
C PRO A 186 -9.73 8.10 -32.27
N LYS A 187 -10.62 8.52 -33.20
CA LYS A 187 -10.35 8.47 -34.65
C LYS A 187 -9.09 9.22 -35.08
N ASP A 188 -8.82 10.34 -34.41
CA ASP A 188 -7.68 11.22 -34.75
C ASP A 188 -6.44 10.95 -33.89
N PHE A 189 -6.39 9.78 -33.24
CA PHE A 189 -5.31 9.39 -32.32
C PHE A 189 -4.43 8.31 -32.95
N THR A 190 -3.13 8.56 -33.02
CA THR A 190 -2.15 7.65 -33.62
C THR A 190 -1.34 6.94 -32.54
N LEU A 191 -1.58 5.65 -32.35
CA LEU A 191 -0.77 4.81 -31.47
C LEU A 191 0.64 4.56 -32.01
N GLY A 192 1.65 4.64 -31.14
CA GLY A 192 2.96 4.10 -31.45
C GLY A 192 2.91 2.57 -31.69
N SER A 193 3.85 2.04 -32.46
CA SER A 193 3.86 0.64 -32.91
C SER A 193 3.76 -0.38 -31.76
N GLN A 194 4.44 -0.14 -30.65
CA GLN A 194 4.41 -1.02 -29.46
C GLN A 194 3.03 -0.99 -28.78
N ALA A 195 2.46 0.19 -28.56
CA ALA A 195 1.14 0.32 -27.96
C ALA A 195 0.07 -0.32 -28.85
N LYS A 196 0.15 -0.10 -30.19
CA LYS A 196 -0.74 -0.72 -31.17
C LYS A 196 -0.73 -2.23 -31.06
N LYS A 197 0.46 -2.85 -31.04
CA LYS A 197 0.60 -4.31 -30.89
C LYS A 197 -0.10 -4.82 -29.63
N ILE A 198 0.05 -4.13 -28.51
CA ILE A 198 -0.58 -4.52 -27.22
C ILE A 198 -2.10 -4.41 -27.31
N PHE A 199 -2.63 -3.36 -27.91
CA PHE A 199 -4.07 -3.19 -28.09
C PHE A 199 -4.67 -4.22 -29.05
N ASP A 200 -3.96 -4.54 -30.15
CA ASP A 200 -4.36 -5.62 -31.07
C ASP A 200 -4.38 -6.99 -30.35
N GLU A 201 -3.39 -7.26 -29.49
CA GLU A 201 -3.36 -8.48 -28.65
C GLU A 201 -4.53 -8.50 -27.65
N ARG A 202 -4.87 -7.36 -27.03
CA ARG A 202 -6.03 -7.26 -26.12
C ARG A 202 -7.35 -7.55 -26.81
N LEU A 203 -7.54 -7.05 -28.02
CA LEU A 203 -8.72 -7.39 -28.84
C LEU A 203 -8.82 -8.89 -29.07
N LYS A 204 -7.71 -9.56 -29.44
CA LYS A 204 -7.66 -11.01 -29.62
C LYS A 204 -7.99 -11.76 -28.31
N MET A 205 -7.49 -11.27 -27.15
CA MET A 205 -7.85 -11.84 -25.85
C MET A 205 -9.34 -11.68 -25.56
N GLY A 206 -9.90 -10.48 -25.76
CA GLY A 206 -11.32 -10.20 -25.60
C GLY A 206 -12.23 -11.05 -26.49
N ASN A 207 -11.78 -11.38 -27.69
CA ASN A 207 -12.46 -12.26 -28.67
C ASN A 207 -12.21 -13.75 -28.41
N LYS A 208 -11.45 -14.14 -27.38
CA LYS A 208 -11.08 -15.54 -27.09
C LYS A 208 -10.21 -16.22 -28.14
N GLU A 209 -9.51 -15.44 -28.98
CA GLU A 209 -8.59 -15.96 -29.99
C GLU A 209 -7.27 -16.42 -29.37
N ILE A 210 -6.87 -15.77 -28.30
CA ILE A 210 -5.70 -16.11 -27.48
C ILE A 210 -6.04 -16.05 -25.99
N MET A 211 -5.24 -16.73 -25.16
CA MET A 211 -5.40 -16.72 -23.71
C MET A 211 -5.05 -15.34 -23.13
N VAL A 212 -5.65 -15.03 -21.99
CA VAL A 212 -5.51 -13.75 -21.29
C VAL A 212 -4.17 -13.67 -20.55
N ASN A 213 -3.43 -12.60 -20.75
CA ASN A 213 -2.24 -12.28 -19.99
C ASN A 213 -2.57 -11.40 -18.77
N TRP A 214 -1.56 -11.20 -17.91
CA TRP A 214 -1.69 -10.42 -16.68
C TRP A 214 -2.16 -8.99 -16.91
N GLY A 215 -1.52 -8.26 -17.86
CA GLY A 215 -1.84 -6.86 -18.10
C GLY A 215 -3.28 -6.64 -18.57
N PHE A 216 -3.82 -7.56 -19.38
CA PHE A 216 -5.22 -7.54 -19.79
C PHE A 216 -6.15 -7.87 -18.60
N ALA A 217 -5.85 -8.91 -17.82
CA ALA A 217 -6.66 -9.28 -16.66
C ALA A 217 -6.74 -8.18 -15.61
N GLU A 218 -5.63 -7.50 -15.36
CA GLU A 218 -5.56 -6.35 -14.44
C GLU A 218 -6.43 -5.18 -14.95
N ASN A 219 -6.32 -4.79 -16.23
CA ASN A 219 -7.16 -3.76 -16.82
C ASN A 219 -8.65 -4.15 -16.81
N MET A 220 -8.97 -5.42 -17.04
CA MET A 220 -10.36 -5.91 -16.97
C MET A 220 -10.89 -5.93 -15.54
N ALA A 221 -10.05 -6.17 -14.52
CA ALA A 221 -10.45 -6.00 -13.12
C ALA A 221 -10.87 -4.55 -12.87
N TYR A 222 -10.08 -3.60 -13.33
CA TYR A 222 -10.45 -2.17 -13.23
C TYR A 222 -11.71 -1.84 -14.01
N ALA A 223 -11.83 -2.26 -15.26
CA ALA A 223 -12.99 -1.99 -16.11
C ALA A 223 -14.30 -2.51 -15.49
N THR A 224 -14.27 -3.73 -14.95
CA THR A 224 -15.44 -4.33 -14.29
C THR A 224 -15.82 -3.61 -13.00
N LEU A 225 -14.86 -3.21 -12.18
CA LEU A 225 -15.09 -2.43 -10.96
C LEU A 225 -15.64 -1.04 -11.26
N LEU A 226 -15.10 -0.35 -12.27
CA LEU A 226 -15.61 0.96 -12.70
C LEU A 226 -17.05 0.87 -13.21
N ASN A 227 -17.37 -0.20 -13.96
CA ASN A 227 -18.74 -0.46 -14.41
C ASN A 227 -19.72 -0.74 -13.24
N GLU A 228 -19.23 -1.24 -12.12
CA GLU A 228 -19.96 -1.44 -10.87
C GLU A 228 -19.87 -0.23 -9.93
N SER A 229 -19.45 0.93 -10.43
CA SER A 229 -19.33 2.21 -9.71
C SER A 229 -18.31 2.23 -8.56
N TYR A 230 -17.30 1.36 -8.59
CA TYR A 230 -16.17 1.44 -7.67
C TYR A 230 -15.11 2.38 -8.23
N PRO A 231 -14.82 3.52 -7.56
CA PRO A 231 -13.74 4.39 -7.98
C PRO A 231 -12.37 3.77 -7.72
N ILE A 232 -11.42 4.08 -8.59
CA ILE A 232 -10.08 3.52 -8.54
C ILE A 232 -9.04 4.63 -8.61
N ARG A 233 -8.04 4.56 -7.73
CA ARG A 233 -6.86 5.41 -7.74
C ARG A 233 -5.60 4.57 -7.73
N ILE A 234 -4.70 4.82 -8.69
CA ILE A 234 -3.42 4.12 -8.84
C ILE A 234 -2.30 5.14 -8.88
N THR A 235 -1.28 4.96 -8.05
CA THR A 235 -0.11 5.84 -7.99
C THR A 235 1.16 5.03 -7.84
N GLY A 236 2.23 5.48 -8.47
CA GLY A 236 3.56 4.88 -8.41
C GLY A 236 4.41 5.33 -9.59
N GLN A 237 5.67 4.90 -9.62
CA GLN A 237 6.58 5.24 -10.71
C GLN A 237 6.22 4.42 -11.96
N ASP A 238 6.07 5.09 -13.10
CA ASP A 238 5.70 4.47 -14.40
C ASP A 238 4.37 3.68 -14.40
N VAL A 239 3.45 3.91 -13.49
CA VAL A 239 2.21 3.10 -13.35
C VAL A 239 1.28 3.22 -14.53
N ARG A 240 1.29 4.34 -15.27
CA ARG A 240 0.46 4.53 -16.46
C ARG A 240 0.75 3.49 -17.53
N ARG A 241 2.01 3.16 -17.72
CA ARG A 241 2.48 2.10 -18.64
C ARG A 241 2.62 0.76 -17.89
N GLY A 242 2.96 0.79 -16.62
CA GLY A 242 3.53 -0.27 -15.83
C GLY A 242 5.04 -0.38 -16.07
N THR A 243 5.86 -0.49 -15.00
CA THR A 243 7.33 -0.58 -15.08
C THR A 243 7.78 -1.65 -16.10
N PHE A 244 7.08 -2.76 -16.18
CA PHE A 244 7.37 -3.87 -17.10
C PHE A 244 6.59 -3.77 -18.42
N SER A 245 6.07 -2.60 -18.78
CA SER A 245 5.28 -2.37 -20.00
C SER A 245 4.07 -3.30 -20.14
N HIS A 246 3.41 -3.66 -19.06
CA HIS A 246 2.30 -4.62 -19.02
C HIS A 246 0.92 -3.96 -18.97
N ARG A 247 0.81 -2.81 -18.28
CA ARG A 247 -0.49 -2.17 -17.97
C ARG A 247 -1.03 -1.34 -19.11
N HIS A 248 -0.25 -0.40 -19.65
CA HIS A 248 -0.68 0.55 -20.69
C HIS A 248 -2.12 1.05 -20.46
N ALA A 249 -2.41 1.53 -19.25
CA ALA A 249 -3.68 2.17 -18.91
C ALA A 249 -3.80 3.60 -19.45
N CYS A 250 -2.67 4.22 -19.78
CA CYS A 250 -2.58 5.47 -20.53
C CYS A 250 -1.69 5.24 -21.76
N VAL A 251 -2.13 5.74 -22.91
CA VAL A 251 -1.37 5.75 -24.17
C VAL A 251 -1.22 7.17 -24.67
N PHE A 252 -0.22 7.42 -25.50
CA PHE A 252 0.10 8.76 -25.99
C PHE A 252 0.04 8.80 -27.50
N ASP A 253 -0.54 9.88 -28.05
CA ASP A 253 -0.59 10.14 -29.47
C ASP A 253 0.83 10.43 -29.98
N SER A 254 1.26 9.67 -30.99
CA SER A 254 2.60 9.81 -31.58
C SER A 254 2.80 11.12 -32.32
N ASN A 255 1.73 11.85 -32.67
CA ASN A 255 1.81 13.10 -33.43
C ASN A 255 1.92 14.34 -32.51
N ASN A 256 1.27 14.32 -31.35
CA ASN A 256 1.14 15.52 -30.52
C ASN A 256 1.44 15.28 -29.03
N GLY A 257 1.66 14.02 -28.61
CA GLY A 257 1.97 13.66 -27.22
C GLY A 257 0.76 13.69 -26.27
N THR A 258 -0.46 13.88 -26.75
CA THR A 258 -1.67 13.88 -25.92
C THR A 258 -1.91 12.50 -25.30
N GLY A 259 -2.11 12.46 -23.98
CA GLY A 259 -2.43 11.24 -23.26
C GLY A 259 -3.92 10.84 -23.40
N TYR A 260 -4.18 9.56 -23.52
CA TYR A 260 -5.52 8.99 -23.54
C TYR A 260 -5.62 7.80 -22.60
N ILE A 261 -6.69 7.77 -21.77
CA ILE A 261 -6.95 6.74 -20.77
C ILE A 261 -8.29 6.06 -21.10
N PRO A 262 -8.31 4.88 -21.76
CA PRO A 262 -9.55 4.20 -22.15
C PRO A 262 -10.50 3.91 -20.98
N LEU A 263 -9.97 3.59 -19.79
CA LEU A 263 -10.75 3.32 -18.59
C LEU A 263 -11.55 4.52 -18.08
N SER A 264 -11.19 5.76 -18.46
CA SER A 264 -11.94 6.96 -18.06
C SER A 264 -13.34 6.99 -18.66
N ILE A 265 -13.54 6.45 -19.87
CA ILE A 265 -14.87 6.37 -20.50
C ILE A 265 -15.78 5.44 -19.70
N ILE A 266 -15.26 4.30 -19.26
CA ILE A 266 -16.02 3.34 -18.45
C ILE A 266 -16.34 3.95 -17.07
N ALA A 267 -15.40 4.71 -16.51
CA ALA A 267 -15.61 5.41 -15.24
C ALA A 267 -16.73 6.46 -15.35
N GLU A 268 -16.76 7.26 -16.42
CA GLU A 268 -17.81 8.24 -16.67
C GLU A 268 -19.18 7.56 -16.82
N GLU A 269 -19.30 6.48 -17.59
CA GLU A 269 -20.52 5.70 -17.73
C GLU A 269 -20.99 5.07 -16.41
N GLY A 270 -20.04 4.62 -15.58
CA GLY A 270 -20.29 4.08 -14.24
C GLY A 270 -20.54 5.16 -13.17
N ASN A 271 -20.58 6.45 -13.54
CA ASN A 271 -20.67 7.59 -12.63
C ASN A 271 -19.64 7.52 -11.49
N THR A 272 -18.41 7.19 -11.85
CA THR A 272 -17.29 7.01 -10.92
C THR A 272 -16.00 7.62 -11.48
N LYS A 273 -14.83 7.34 -10.89
CA LYS A 273 -13.55 7.91 -11.29
C LYS A 273 -12.47 6.84 -11.46
N PHE A 274 -11.64 7.06 -12.46
CA PHE A 274 -10.38 6.35 -12.64
C PHE A 274 -9.22 7.33 -12.66
N ASP A 275 -8.46 7.36 -11.57
CA ASP A 275 -7.31 8.23 -11.40
C ASP A 275 -6.02 7.40 -11.46
N ILE A 276 -5.10 7.76 -12.36
CA ILE A 276 -3.80 7.09 -12.47
C ILE A 276 -2.69 8.12 -12.64
N TYR A 277 -1.69 8.08 -11.75
CA TYR A 277 -0.62 9.10 -11.70
C TYR A 277 0.75 8.45 -11.62
N ASP A 278 1.63 8.81 -12.55
CA ASP A 278 3.05 8.56 -12.38
C ASP A 278 3.57 9.46 -11.26
N SER A 279 4.13 8.87 -10.23
CA SER A 279 4.55 9.55 -9.02
C SER A 279 5.96 10.14 -9.13
N LEU A 280 6.30 10.99 -8.18
CA LEU A 280 7.67 11.41 -7.94
C LEU A 280 8.50 10.27 -7.31
N LEU A 281 9.83 10.43 -7.30
CA LEU A 281 10.80 9.47 -6.78
C LEU A 281 10.92 9.56 -5.25
N SER A 282 9.89 9.18 -4.53
CA SER A 282 9.89 9.07 -3.07
C SER A 282 8.84 8.06 -2.63
N GLU A 283 9.28 6.88 -2.27
CA GLU A 283 8.39 5.81 -1.77
C GLU A 283 7.69 6.26 -0.48
N GLU A 284 8.42 6.88 0.44
CA GLU A 284 7.86 7.33 1.73
C GLU A 284 6.75 8.37 1.53
N ALA A 285 7.01 9.40 0.72
CA ALA A 285 6.04 10.47 0.50
C ALA A 285 4.79 9.96 -0.23
N VAL A 286 4.98 9.15 -1.29
CA VAL A 286 3.88 8.64 -2.12
C VAL A 286 3.04 7.62 -1.37
N LEU A 287 3.68 6.63 -0.74
CA LEU A 287 2.97 5.63 0.06
C LEU A 287 2.26 6.24 1.26
N GLY A 288 2.89 7.22 1.92
CA GLY A 288 2.27 7.97 3.02
C GLY A 288 1.02 8.73 2.58
N PHE A 289 1.07 9.35 1.39
CA PHE A 289 -0.10 10.01 0.80
C PHE A 289 -1.23 9.01 0.50
N GLU A 290 -0.92 7.90 -0.18
CA GLU A 290 -1.94 6.92 -0.57
C GLU A 290 -2.54 6.19 0.64
N TYR A 291 -1.75 5.98 1.70
CA TYR A 291 -2.29 5.51 2.97
C TYR A 291 -3.33 6.50 3.54
N GLY A 292 -2.98 7.79 3.64
CA GLY A 292 -3.89 8.83 4.12
C GLY A 292 -5.15 8.95 3.26
N TYR A 293 -5.01 8.84 1.94
CA TYR A 293 -6.12 8.84 0.99
C TYR A 293 -7.06 7.65 1.23
N SER A 294 -6.52 6.43 1.31
CA SER A 294 -7.30 5.21 1.55
C SER A 294 -7.99 5.19 2.92
N ALA A 295 -7.34 5.77 3.94
CA ALA A 295 -7.90 5.88 5.28
C ALA A 295 -9.05 6.90 5.39
N THR A 296 -9.26 7.72 4.36
CA THR A 296 -10.39 8.67 4.29
C THR A 296 -11.45 8.27 3.26
N TRP A 297 -11.17 7.28 2.44
CA TRP A 297 -12.07 6.89 1.34
C TRP A 297 -12.30 5.37 1.24
N PRO A 298 -13.20 4.80 2.05
CA PRO A 298 -13.42 3.35 2.12
C PRO A 298 -14.10 2.75 0.89
N SER A 299 -14.79 3.55 0.08
CA SER A 299 -15.57 3.05 -1.06
C SER A 299 -14.74 2.78 -2.31
N GLY A 300 -13.48 3.25 -2.35
CA GLY A 300 -12.60 3.14 -3.50
C GLY A 300 -11.52 2.09 -3.36
N LEU A 301 -10.95 1.69 -4.49
CA LEU A 301 -9.73 0.90 -4.56
C LEU A 301 -8.53 1.84 -4.74
N THR A 302 -7.75 2.00 -3.68
CA THR A 302 -6.52 2.80 -3.69
C THR A 302 -5.32 1.88 -3.82
N ILE A 303 -4.50 2.11 -4.84
CA ILE A 303 -3.34 1.27 -5.17
C ILE A 303 -2.08 2.13 -5.19
N TRP A 304 -1.04 1.70 -4.48
CA TRP A 304 0.33 2.13 -4.68
C TRP A 304 1.14 0.99 -5.27
N GLU A 305 1.85 1.25 -6.38
CA GLU A 305 2.78 0.30 -6.99
C GLU A 305 4.22 0.77 -6.80
N ALA A 306 5.05 -0.04 -6.18
CA ALA A 306 6.49 0.18 -6.18
C ALA A 306 7.05 -0.12 -7.57
N GLN A 307 8.08 0.62 -8.01
CA GLN A 307 8.75 0.32 -9.29
C GLN A 307 9.36 -1.09 -9.27
N PHE A 308 10.01 -1.45 -8.17
CA PHE A 308 10.36 -2.79 -7.73
C PHE A 308 9.97 -2.92 -6.27
N GLY A 309 9.54 -4.11 -5.86
CA GLY A 309 9.17 -4.37 -4.46
C GLY A 309 10.31 -4.12 -3.48
N ASP A 310 11.55 -4.26 -3.94
CA ASP A 310 12.78 -3.94 -3.20
C ASP A 310 12.76 -2.52 -2.62
N PHE A 311 12.17 -1.57 -3.35
CA PHE A 311 12.16 -0.15 -2.98
C PHE A 311 11.12 0.20 -1.91
N ALA A 312 10.23 -0.72 -1.57
CA ALA A 312 9.29 -0.53 -0.44
C ALA A 312 10.03 -0.24 0.89
N ASN A 313 11.30 -0.65 1.00
CA ASN A 313 12.14 -0.33 2.16
C ASN A 313 12.36 1.19 2.35
N GLY A 314 12.30 1.99 1.30
CA GLY A 314 12.34 3.45 1.37
C GLY A 314 11.14 4.07 2.09
N ALA A 315 10.06 3.32 2.27
CA ALA A 315 8.86 3.73 3.00
C ALA A 315 8.62 2.88 4.27
N GLN A 316 9.64 2.22 4.81
CA GLN A 316 9.50 1.27 5.92
C GLN A 316 8.86 1.91 7.16
N VAL A 317 9.16 3.17 7.45
CA VAL A 317 8.55 3.89 8.59
C VAL A 317 7.03 4.06 8.41
N VAL A 318 6.57 4.30 7.18
CA VAL A 318 5.13 4.40 6.88
C VAL A 318 4.47 3.03 7.01
N ILE A 319 5.14 1.97 6.56
CA ILE A 319 4.65 0.59 6.68
C ILE A 319 4.51 0.24 8.16
N ASP A 320 5.56 0.38 8.97
CA ASP A 320 5.59 -0.06 10.37
C ASP A 320 4.67 0.77 11.27
N GLN A 321 4.69 2.10 11.10
CA GLN A 321 4.03 3.00 12.03
C GLN A 321 2.56 3.27 11.69
N PHE A 322 2.17 3.10 10.42
CA PHE A 322 0.82 3.44 9.95
C PHE A 322 0.12 2.24 9.32
N ILE A 323 0.62 1.68 8.22
CA ILE A 323 -0.10 0.70 7.42
C ILE A 323 -0.45 -0.55 8.23
N VAL A 324 0.54 -1.16 8.89
CA VAL A 324 0.34 -2.44 9.61
C VAL A 324 -0.20 -2.27 11.02
N SER A 325 -0.15 -1.09 11.61
CA SER A 325 -0.41 -0.88 13.03
C SER A 325 -1.50 0.14 13.36
N ALA A 326 -1.97 0.92 12.39
CA ALA A 326 -2.92 2.01 12.63
C ALA A 326 -4.29 1.52 13.13
N GLN A 327 -4.77 0.39 12.64
CA GLN A 327 -6.02 -0.19 13.12
C GLN A 327 -5.92 -0.53 14.61
N HIS A 328 -4.84 -1.16 15.04
CA HIS A 328 -4.65 -1.52 16.44
C HIS A 328 -4.38 -0.33 17.35
N LYS A 329 -3.60 0.66 16.88
CA LYS A 329 -3.24 1.84 17.67
C LYS A 329 -4.33 2.91 17.74
N TRP A 330 -5.10 3.08 16.68
CA TRP A 330 -5.97 4.23 16.48
C TRP A 330 -7.34 3.89 15.88
N GLU A 331 -7.67 2.61 15.75
CA GLU A 331 -8.90 2.13 15.11
C GLU A 331 -9.08 2.67 13.67
N ARG A 332 -7.95 2.95 12.98
CA ARG A 332 -7.94 3.47 11.62
C ARG A 332 -7.86 2.35 10.62
N LEU A 333 -8.97 2.14 9.89
CA LEU A 333 -9.03 1.19 8.79
C LEU A 333 -8.45 1.79 7.50
N SER A 334 -7.90 0.94 6.64
CA SER A 334 -7.39 1.31 5.32
C SER A 334 -7.55 0.16 4.34
N GLY A 335 -8.15 0.43 3.18
CA GLY A 335 -8.23 -0.52 2.07
C GLY A 335 -7.07 -0.43 1.08
N LEU A 336 -5.96 0.17 1.48
CA LEU A 336 -4.78 0.35 0.62
C LEU A 336 -4.31 -0.98 0.03
N THR A 337 -4.02 -0.99 -1.27
CA THR A 337 -3.38 -2.09 -1.97
C THR A 337 -1.97 -1.68 -2.37
N MET A 338 -0.99 -2.50 -2.01
CA MET A 338 0.41 -2.31 -2.39
C MET A 338 0.79 -3.38 -3.42
N LEU A 339 1.15 -2.97 -4.64
CA LEU A 339 1.68 -3.87 -5.67
C LEU A 339 3.21 -3.84 -5.61
N LEU A 340 3.81 -4.97 -5.26
CA LEU A 340 5.24 -5.10 -5.03
C LEU A 340 5.86 -6.12 -5.99
N PRO A 341 6.44 -5.68 -7.13
CA PRO A 341 7.12 -6.58 -8.07
C PRO A 341 8.24 -7.37 -7.40
N HIS A 342 8.18 -8.69 -7.52
CA HIS A 342 9.06 -9.64 -6.88
C HIS A 342 9.35 -10.83 -7.80
N GLY A 343 10.52 -11.38 -7.73
CA GLY A 343 10.91 -12.60 -8.44
C GLY A 343 12.43 -12.66 -8.68
N TYR A 344 12.97 -13.85 -8.55
CA TYR A 344 14.39 -14.14 -8.73
C TYR A 344 14.64 -14.48 -10.20
N GLU A 345 15.11 -13.48 -10.97
CA GLU A 345 15.24 -13.54 -12.43
C GLU A 345 16.65 -13.09 -12.91
N GLY A 346 17.62 -13.12 -12.01
CA GLY A 346 19.02 -12.77 -12.33
C GLY A 346 19.30 -11.27 -12.46
N GLN A 347 18.38 -10.41 -11.98
CA GLN A 347 18.51 -8.96 -12.07
C GLN A 347 19.33 -8.35 -10.91
N GLY A 348 19.91 -9.20 -10.05
CA GLY A 348 20.74 -8.77 -8.93
C GLY A 348 19.96 -8.42 -7.66
N PRO A 349 20.71 -7.97 -6.60
CA PRO A 349 20.15 -7.83 -5.25
C PRO A 349 19.07 -6.77 -5.09
N GLU A 350 19.08 -5.72 -5.93
CA GLU A 350 18.21 -4.55 -5.78
C GLU A 350 16.91 -4.66 -6.61
N HIS A 351 16.72 -5.76 -7.36
CA HIS A 351 15.61 -5.93 -8.30
C HIS A 351 14.99 -7.32 -8.23
N SER A 352 15.03 -7.98 -7.07
CA SER A 352 14.59 -9.36 -6.92
C SER A 352 13.56 -9.55 -5.81
N SER A 353 13.68 -8.85 -4.69
CA SER A 353 12.90 -9.18 -3.49
C SER A 353 12.13 -8.01 -2.91
N ALA A 354 10.82 -8.14 -2.85
CA ALA A 354 9.95 -7.28 -2.04
C ALA A 354 10.12 -7.52 -0.52
N ARG A 355 11.01 -8.46 -0.12
CA ARG A 355 11.27 -8.83 1.28
C ARG A 355 9.99 -9.32 1.99
N ILE A 356 9.41 -10.39 1.44
CA ILE A 356 8.17 -11.01 1.92
C ILE A 356 8.24 -11.31 3.42
N GLU A 357 9.39 -11.80 3.91
CA GLU A 357 9.67 -12.10 5.31
C GLU A 357 9.41 -10.93 6.25
N ARG A 358 9.64 -9.70 5.82
CA ARG A 358 9.41 -8.49 6.62
C ARG A 358 7.92 -8.22 6.80
N PHE A 359 7.14 -8.34 5.73
CA PHE A 359 5.69 -8.20 5.82
C PHE A 359 5.08 -9.32 6.67
N LEU A 360 5.55 -10.56 6.49
CA LEU A 360 5.04 -11.70 7.26
C LEU A 360 5.38 -11.61 8.75
N GLN A 361 6.53 -11.03 9.10
CA GLN A 361 6.89 -10.75 10.48
C GLN A 361 5.96 -9.70 11.13
N LEU A 362 5.45 -8.74 10.35
CA LEU A 362 4.53 -7.70 10.82
C LEU A 362 3.06 -8.17 10.92
N CYS A 363 2.77 -9.39 10.49
CA CYS A 363 1.41 -9.95 10.47
C CYS A 363 0.95 -10.39 11.86
N ALA A 364 -0.11 -9.76 12.37
CA ALA A 364 -0.80 -10.16 13.60
C ALA A 364 -2.26 -9.68 13.59
N SER A 365 -3.15 -10.42 14.24
CA SER A 365 -4.56 -10.02 14.42
C SER A 365 -5.27 -9.60 13.12
N GLU A 366 -4.93 -10.25 12.00
CA GLU A 366 -5.51 -9.99 10.67
C GLU A 366 -5.31 -8.53 10.17
N ASN A 367 -4.24 -7.87 10.63
CA ASN A 367 -3.94 -6.45 10.38
C ASN A 367 -3.64 -6.10 8.93
N ILE A 368 -3.10 -7.03 8.15
CA ILE A 368 -2.83 -6.89 6.70
C ILE A 368 -3.15 -8.18 5.98
N GLN A 369 -3.20 -8.16 4.67
CA GLN A 369 -3.26 -9.34 3.82
C GLN A 369 -1.98 -9.42 3.00
N VAL A 370 -1.38 -10.61 2.87
CA VAL A 370 -0.21 -10.85 2.02
C VAL A 370 -0.56 -11.93 1.01
N CYS A 371 -0.61 -11.59 -0.26
CA CYS A 371 -0.99 -12.49 -1.35
C CYS A 371 0.08 -12.53 -2.44
N VAL A 372 0.27 -13.70 -3.03
CA VAL A 372 1.23 -13.98 -4.12
C VAL A 372 0.48 -14.57 -5.32
N PRO A 373 -0.32 -13.76 -6.05
CA PRO A 373 -1.08 -14.28 -7.17
C PRO A 373 -0.14 -14.76 -8.28
N SER A 374 -0.36 -15.98 -8.76
CA SER A 374 0.52 -16.62 -9.73
C SER A 374 -0.05 -16.69 -11.16
N SER A 375 -1.27 -16.20 -11.38
CA SER A 375 -1.91 -16.22 -12.72
C SER A 375 -2.80 -14.99 -12.96
N PRO A 376 -3.17 -14.69 -14.23
CA PRO A 376 -4.09 -13.61 -14.57
C PRO A 376 -5.46 -13.71 -13.89
N LYS A 377 -6.03 -14.92 -13.73
CA LYS A 377 -7.29 -15.09 -13.01
C LYS A 377 -7.16 -14.67 -11.56
N GLN A 378 -6.05 -15.01 -10.92
CA GLN A 378 -5.83 -14.72 -9.51
C GLN A 378 -5.71 -13.20 -9.25
N ILE A 379 -4.95 -12.45 -10.03
CA ILE A 379 -4.90 -11.00 -9.86
C ILE A 379 -6.25 -10.32 -10.17
N PHE A 380 -6.97 -10.77 -11.19
CA PHE A 380 -8.31 -10.26 -11.51
C PHE A 380 -9.25 -10.38 -10.30
N HIS A 381 -9.37 -11.59 -9.76
CA HIS A 381 -10.25 -11.85 -8.62
C HIS A 381 -9.75 -11.22 -7.32
N LEU A 382 -8.44 -11.12 -7.11
CA LEU A 382 -7.86 -10.49 -5.92
C LEU A 382 -8.18 -8.99 -5.85
N LEU A 383 -8.01 -8.26 -6.95
CA LEU A 383 -8.34 -6.84 -7.01
C LEU A 383 -9.84 -6.59 -6.83
N ARG A 384 -10.68 -7.40 -7.47
CA ARG A 384 -12.14 -7.33 -7.27
C ARG A 384 -12.52 -7.66 -5.83
N ARG A 385 -11.93 -8.72 -5.25
CA ARG A 385 -12.14 -9.09 -3.84
C ARG A 385 -11.83 -7.93 -2.90
N GLN A 386 -10.72 -7.23 -3.10
CA GLN A 386 -10.31 -6.11 -2.27
C GLN A 386 -11.29 -4.93 -2.34
N ALA A 387 -11.83 -4.64 -3.51
CA ALA A 387 -12.79 -3.55 -3.70
C ALA A 387 -14.20 -3.90 -3.19
N ILE A 388 -14.71 -5.08 -3.54
CA ILE A 388 -16.10 -5.49 -3.30
C ILE A 388 -16.33 -5.87 -1.83
N ARG A 389 -15.39 -6.58 -1.23
CA ARG A 389 -15.48 -7.00 0.16
C ARG A 389 -15.48 -5.78 1.09
N LYS A 390 -16.35 -5.81 2.10
CA LYS A 390 -16.46 -4.70 3.07
C LYS A 390 -15.28 -4.63 4.05
N MET A 391 -14.42 -5.63 4.12
CA MET A 391 -13.19 -5.59 4.92
C MET A 391 -12.23 -4.54 4.37
N ARG A 392 -11.85 -3.57 5.21
CA ARG A 392 -10.88 -2.52 4.86
C ARG A 392 -9.59 -2.73 5.62
N THR A 393 -8.82 -3.70 5.13
CA THR A 393 -7.50 -4.09 5.64
C THR A 393 -6.49 -3.97 4.50
N PRO A 394 -5.30 -3.41 4.73
CA PRO A 394 -4.29 -3.26 3.69
C PRO A 394 -3.95 -4.60 3.02
N LEU A 395 -3.80 -4.58 1.69
CA LEU A 395 -3.44 -5.73 0.88
C LEU A 395 -2.04 -5.53 0.30
N VAL A 396 -1.13 -6.43 0.62
CA VAL A 396 0.20 -6.53 0.03
C VAL A 396 0.17 -7.61 -1.05
N VAL A 397 0.32 -7.20 -2.30
CA VAL A 397 0.38 -8.09 -3.46
C VAL A 397 1.83 -8.25 -3.89
N ILE A 398 2.37 -9.42 -3.74
CA ILE A 398 3.67 -9.81 -4.27
C ILE A 398 3.46 -10.13 -5.74
N SER A 399 3.60 -9.13 -6.60
CA SER A 399 3.30 -9.24 -8.02
C SER A 399 4.50 -9.80 -8.80
N PRO A 400 4.28 -10.66 -9.82
CA PRO A 400 5.39 -11.21 -10.60
C PRO A 400 5.96 -10.20 -11.59
N LYS A 401 7.11 -10.56 -12.17
CA LYS A 401 7.75 -9.85 -13.29
C LYS A 401 7.64 -10.66 -14.58
N SER A 402 8.30 -11.82 -14.66
CA SER A 402 8.29 -12.64 -15.86
C SER A 402 6.93 -13.30 -16.17
N LEU A 403 6.13 -13.61 -15.13
CA LEU A 403 4.80 -14.19 -15.34
C LEU A 403 3.81 -13.24 -16.02
N LEU A 404 4.08 -11.95 -16.05
CA LEU A 404 3.24 -10.96 -16.74
C LEU A 404 2.97 -11.32 -18.20
N ARG A 405 3.89 -12.06 -18.85
CA ARG A 405 3.81 -12.50 -20.26
C ARG A 405 4.08 -13.98 -20.46
N ASN A 406 4.16 -14.76 -19.41
CA ASN A 406 4.41 -16.19 -19.52
C ASN A 406 3.15 -16.89 -20.06
N PRO A 407 3.22 -17.55 -21.23
CA PRO A 407 2.05 -18.24 -21.80
C PRO A 407 1.55 -19.39 -20.92
N ASN A 408 2.43 -20.00 -20.12
CA ASN A 408 2.04 -21.08 -19.20
C ASN A 408 1.25 -20.56 -17.99
N ALA A 409 1.33 -19.26 -17.70
CA ALA A 409 0.57 -18.62 -16.64
C ALA A 409 -0.74 -17.99 -17.12
N ALA A 410 -1.02 -18.02 -18.44
CA ALA A 410 -2.21 -17.42 -19.04
C ALA A 410 -3.51 -18.05 -18.53
N SER A 411 -4.59 -17.29 -18.56
CA SER A 411 -5.93 -17.72 -18.11
C SER A 411 -6.96 -17.55 -19.21
N SER A 412 -8.08 -18.27 -19.13
CA SER A 412 -9.21 -18.09 -20.01
C SER A 412 -10.15 -16.96 -19.51
N ILE A 413 -10.93 -16.37 -20.43
CA ILE A 413 -11.98 -15.41 -20.01
C ILE A 413 -13.02 -16.08 -19.09
N ASP A 414 -13.27 -17.35 -19.29
CA ASP A 414 -14.24 -18.08 -18.47
C ASP A 414 -13.77 -18.15 -17.01
N GLU A 415 -12.48 -18.38 -16.76
CA GLU A 415 -11.90 -18.33 -15.41
C GLU A 415 -12.00 -16.94 -14.77
N LEU A 416 -11.87 -15.85 -15.56
CA LEU A 416 -12.03 -14.49 -15.05
C LEU A 416 -13.50 -14.15 -14.72
N THR A 417 -14.45 -14.72 -15.45
CA THR A 417 -15.86 -14.34 -15.31
C THR A 417 -16.64 -15.22 -14.34
N THR A 418 -16.20 -16.45 -14.06
CA THR A 418 -16.92 -17.43 -13.24
C THR A 418 -16.15 -17.93 -12.01
N GLY A 419 -14.87 -17.55 -11.87
CA GLY A 419 -14.02 -17.98 -10.76
C GLY A 419 -14.10 -17.08 -9.53
N SER A 420 -13.16 -17.30 -8.63
CA SER A 420 -12.90 -16.45 -7.46
C SER A 420 -11.40 -16.49 -7.16
N PHE A 421 -10.94 -15.64 -6.24
CA PHE A 421 -9.59 -15.76 -5.73
C PHE A 421 -9.47 -17.01 -4.84
N GLU A 422 -8.55 -17.89 -5.19
CA GLU A 422 -8.26 -19.13 -4.46
C GLU A 422 -7.04 -18.92 -3.57
N CYS A 423 -7.21 -19.08 -2.26
CA CYS A 423 -6.11 -18.93 -1.30
C CYS A 423 -5.09 -20.07 -1.40
N VAL A 424 -5.55 -21.26 -1.76
CA VAL A 424 -4.75 -22.46 -2.04
C VAL A 424 -5.23 -23.04 -3.37
N ILE A 425 -4.32 -23.34 -4.28
CA ILE A 425 -4.62 -23.97 -5.56
C ILE A 425 -4.00 -25.36 -5.58
N ASP A 426 -4.89 -26.35 -5.74
CA ASP A 426 -4.54 -27.76 -5.83
C ASP A 426 -3.83 -28.09 -7.15
N ASP A 427 -3.12 -29.20 -7.20
CA ASP A 427 -2.53 -29.73 -8.41
C ASP A 427 -3.58 -30.44 -9.29
N GLU A 428 -3.38 -30.38 -10.59
CA GLU A 428 -4.20 -31.05 -11.61
C GLU A 428 -3.85 -32.54 -11.80
N VAL A 429 -3.09 -33.14 -10.89
CA VAL A 429 -2.77 -34.58 -10.93
C VAL A 429 -4.04 -35.41 -10.91
N LYS A 430 -4.19 -36.30 -11.91
CA LYS A 430 -5.42 -37.09 -12.11
C LYS A 430 -5.65 -38.15 -11.05
N ILE A 431 -4.58 -38.79 -10.56
CA ILE A 431 -4.65 -39.91 -9.60
C ILE A 431 -3.87 -39.53 -8.35
N LYS A 432 -4.58 -38.98 -7.38
CA LYS A 432 -3.98 -38.43 -6.15
C LYS A 432 -3.42 -39.50 -5.23
N GLU A 433 -3.94 -40.71 -5.29
CA GLU A 433 -3.47 -41.87 -4.51
C GLU A 433 -2.04 -42.31 -4.91
N ASN A 434 -1.60 -42.00 -6.11
CA ASN A 434 -0.24 -42.29 -6.58
C ASN A 434 0.81 -41.28 -6.12
N VAL A 435 0.37 -40.15 -5.56
CA VAL A 435 1.28 -39.11 -5.08
C VAL A 435 2.00 -39.56 -3.81
N LYS A 436 3.31 -39.44 -3.80
CA LYS A 436 4.20 -39.76 -2.68
C LYS A 436 4.82 -38.53 -2.05
N LYS A 437 4.93 -37.44 -2.82
CA LYS A 437 5.54 -36.18 -2.41
C LYS A 437 4.62 -35.01 -2.75
N VAL A 438 4.39 -34.13 -1.79
CA VAL A 438 3.70 -32.86 -2.00
C VAL A 438 4.69 -31.72 -1.84
N ILE A 439 4.80 -30.88 -2.88
CA ILE A 439 5.58 -29.66 -2.84
C ILE A 439 4.61 -28.48 -2.74
N MET A 440 4.72 -27.71 -1.68
CA MET A 440 3.97 -26.46 -1.49
C MET A 440 4.89 -25.28 -1.85
N CYS A 441 4.38 -24.31 -2.59
CA CYS A 441 5.16 -23.15 -3.03
C CYS A 441 4.26 -21.92 -3.24
N SER A 442 4.86 -20.77 -3.52
CA SER A 442 4.15 -19.54 -3.89
C SER A 442 4.84 -18.86 -5.08
N GLY A 443 4.04 -18.25 -5.96
CA GLY A 443 4.54 -17.43 -7.06
C GLY A 443 5.19 -18.20 -8.20
N LYS A 444 6.22 -17.58 -8.81
CA LYS A 444 6.83 -18.01 -10.06
C LYS A 444 7.45 -19.41 -10.02
N VAL A 445 8.02 -19.80 -8.91
CA VAL A 445 8.71 -21.09 -8.76
C VAL A 445 7.82 -22.29 -9.11
N PHE A 446 6.50 -22.14 -8.97
CA PHE A 446 5.53 -23.14 -9.40
C PHE A 446 5.74 -23.57 -10.86
N TYR A 447 5.95 -22.63 -11.77
CA TYR A 447 6.09 -22.93 -13.20
C TYR A 447 7.40 -23.61 -13.52
N ASP A 448 8.48 -23.26 -12.85
CA ASP A 448 9.79 -23.92 -12.98
C ASP A 448 9.72 -25.37 -12.46
N LEU A 449 9.05 -25.59 -11.33
CA LEU A 449 8.79 -26.92 -10.76
C LEU A 449 7.91 -27.77 -11.69
N LEU A 450 6.83 -27.17 -12.22
CA LEU A 450 5.91 -27.84 -13.13
C LEU A 450 6.60 -28.27 -14.42
N GLU A 451 7.40 -27.40 -15.03
CA GLU A 451 8.18 -27.70 -16.23
C GLU A 451 9.15 -28.87 -15.96
N LYS A 452 9.92 -28.82 -14.86
CA LYS A 452 10.85 -29.88 -14.50
C LYS A 452 10.14 -31.18 -14.22
N ARG A 453 9.05 -31.18 -13.43
CA ARG A 453 8.24 -32.36 -13.16
C ARG A 453 7.76 -33.05 -14.42
N ASN A 454 7.23 -32.25 -15.37
CA ASN A 454 6.73 -32.76 -16.64
C ASN A 454 7.85 -33.34 -17.51
N LYS A 455 9.02 -32.69 -17.56
CA LYS A 455 10.21 -33.16 -18.29
C LYS A 455 10.68 -34.50 -17.74
N GLU A 456 10.73 -34.65 -16.43
CA GLU A 456 11.14 -35.88 -15.73
C GLU A 456 10.00 -36.93 -15.64
N LYS A 457 8.80 -36.60 -16.14
CA LYS A 457 7.62 -37.48 -16.12
C LYS A 457 7.24 -38.00 -14.72
N ARG A 458 7.50 -37.20 -13.67
CA ARG A 458 7.22 -37.53 -12.27
C ARG A 458 5.70 -37.38 -12.02
N LYS A 459 4.99 -38.50 -11.96
CA LYS A 459 3.54 -38.57 -11.68
C LYS A 459 3.21 -38.76 -10.19
N ASP A 460 4.22 -38.98 -9.42
CA ASP A 460 4.21 -39.22 -7.96
C ASP A 460 4.40 -37.95 -7.14
N ILE A 461 4.52 -36.77 -7.79
CA ILE A 461 4.67 -35.45 -7.15
C ILE A 461 3.45 -34.59 -7.46
N ALA A 462 2.86 -34.00 -6.43
CA ALA A 462 1.89 -32.90 -6.54
C ALA A 462 2.54 -31.58 -6.16
N ILE A 463 2.16 -30.49 -6.85
CA ILE A 463 2.65 -29.14 -6.59
C ILE A 463 1.47 -28.24 -6.24
N ILE A 464 1.35 -27.86 -4.98
CA ILE A 464 0.26 -27.02 -4.45
C ILE A 464 0.75 -25.58 -4.32
N ARG A 465 -0.06 -24.62 -4.78
CA ARG A 465 0.23 -23.19 -4.65
C ARG A 465 -0.49 -22.58 -3.46
N ILE A 466 0.23 -21.90 -2.58
CA ILE A 466 -0.38 -21.08 -1.53
C ILE A 466 -0.32 -19.63 -2.00
N GLU A 467 -1.46 -19.11 -2.46
CA GLU A 467 -1.59 -17.78 -3.07
C GLU A 467 -1.85 -16.68 -2.02
N GLN A 468 -2.39 -17.05 -0.84
CA GLN A 468 -2.51 -16.14 0.30
C GLN A 468 -1.64 -16.62 1.44
N LEU A 469 -0.59 -15.86 1.75
CA LEU A 469 0.32 -16.14 2.84
C LEU A 469 -0.24 -15.66 4.19
N TYR A 470 -1.01 -14.57 4.19
CA TYR A 470 -1.64 -14.07 5.41
C TYR A 470 -2.95 -13.31 5.10
N PRO A 471 -4.04 -13.45 5.90
CA PRO A 471 -4.20 -14.48 6.92
C PRO A 471 -4.04 -15.89 6.35
N PHE A 472 -3.42 -16.79 7.11
CA PHE A 472 -3.08 -18.12 6.59
C PHE A 472 -4.33 -18.98 6.38
N PRO A 473 -4.53 -19.58 5.20
CA PRO A 473 -5.73 -20.33 4.83
C PRO A 473 -5.68 -21.78 5.34
N TYR A 474 -5.82 -21.97 6.65
CA TYR A 474 -5.72 -23.28 7.29
C TYR A 474 -6.70 -24.29 6.70
N ASP A 475 -7.94 -23.91 6.58
CA ASP A 475 -9.02 -24.82 6.17
C ASP A 475 -8.89 -25.18 4.67
N ASP A 476 -8.58 -24.21 3.80
CA ASP A 476 -8.35 -24.47 2.36
C ASP A 476 -7.15 -25.41 2.14
N LEU A 477 -6.08 -25.25 2.95
CA LEU A 477 -4.92 -26.14 2.87
C LEU A 477 -5.24 -27.54 3.38
N GLU A 478 -5.96 -27.65 4.48
CA GLU A 478 -6.41 -28.94 5.04
C GLU A 478 -7.33 -29.68 4.06
N GLU A 479 -8.35 -29.00 3.49
CA GLU A 479 -9.23 -29.55 2.46
C GLU A 479 -8.48 -30.02 1.20
N THR A 480 -7.36 -29.38 0.91
CA THR A 480 -6.50 -29.75 -0.23
C THR A 480 -5.65 -30.98 0.11
N LEU A 481 -4.97 -30.97 1.26
CA LEU A 481 -4.03 -32.03 1.64
C LEU A 481 -4.72 -33.37 1.99
N ILE A 482 -5.94 -33.35 2.54
CA ILE A 482 -6.69 -34.58 2.86
C ILE A 482 -6.93 -35.49 1.63
N LYS A 483 -6.83 -34.94 0.43
CA LYS A 483 -6.97 -35.69 -0.82
C LYS A 483 -5.75 -36.57 -1.15
N TYR A 484 -4.62 -36.36 -0.44
CA TYR A 484 -3.33 -37.00 -0.70
C TYR A 484 -2.98 -37.99 0.41
N GLN A 485 -3.64 -39.16 0.44
CA GLN A 485 -3.58 -40.10 1.53
C GLN A 485 -2.26 -40.91 1.63
N ASN A 486 -1.53 -41.03 0.53
CA ASN A 486 -0.34 -41.89 0.45
C ASN A 486 0.98 -41.09 0.40
N VAL A 487 0.92 -39.80 0.75
CA VAL A 487 2.09 -38.92 0.79
C VAL A 487 2.93 -39.21 2.03
N ASN A 488 4.24 -39.32 1.83
CA ASN A 488 5.22 -39.53 2.89
C ASN A 488 6.29 -38.42 2.95
N GLU A 489 6.18 -37.40 2.08
CA GLU A 489 7.10 -36.29 2.04
C GLU A 489 6.35 -34.98 1.73
N PHE A 490 6.50 -34.00 2.61
CA PHE A 490 5.94 -32.65 2.48
C PHE A 490 7.07 -31.62 2.43
N VAL A 491 7.09 -30.82 1.37
CA VAL A 491 8.16 -29.85 1.09
C VAL A 491 7.57 -28.46 0.94
N TRP A 492 8.14 -27.48 1.60
CA TRP A 492 8.02 -26.07 1.22
C TRP A 492 9.16 -25.71 0.29
N CYS A 493 8.86 -25.26 -0.92
CA CYS A 493 9.83 -24.82 -1.91
C CYS A 493 9.70 -23.32 -2.17
N GLN A 494 10.77 -22.57 -1.97
CA GLN A 494 10.82 -21.12 -2.21
C GLN A 494 12.07 -20.70 -2.97
N GLU A 495 11.96 -19.64 -3.80
CA GLU A 495 13.10 -19.08 -4.55
C GLU A 495 14.02 -18.23 -3.69
N GLU A 496 13.50 -17.70 -2.60
CA GLU A 496 14.22 -16.86 -1.66
C GLU A 496 15.29 -17.69 -0.91
N PRO A 497 16.36 -17.04 -0.44
CA PRO A 497 17.31 -17.67 0.48
C PRO A 497 16.60 -18.22 1.74
N MET A 498 17.17 -19.26 2.34
CA MET A 498 16.62 -19.95 3.50
C MET A 498 16.18 -19.01 4.64
N ASN A 499 16.95 -17.96 4.90
CA ASN A 499 16.67 -16.97 5.94
C ASN A 499 15.68 -15.86 5.53
N GLN A 500 15.17 -15.92 4.32
CA GLN A 500 14.23 -14.95 3.74
C GLN A 500 12.95 -15.66 3.26
N GLY A 501 12.02 -14.91 2.63
CA GLY A 501 10.78 -15.48 2.13
C GLY A 501 9.82 -15.93 3.23
N ALA A 502 9.01 -16.97 2.95
CA ALA A 502 7.92 -17.36 3.83
C ALA A 502 8.27 -18.45 4.86
N TRP A 503 9.38 -19.15 4.72
CA TRP A 503 9.69 -20.35 5.50
C TRP A 503 9.50 -20.18 7.01
N PHE A 504 10.18 -19.21 7.62
CA PHE A 504 10.16 -19.07 9.08
C PHE A 504 8.79 -18.66 9.64
N SER A 505 7.99 -17.97 8.85
CA SER A 505 6.63 -17.58 9.25
C SER A 505 5.58 -18.65 8.91
N HIS A 506 5.87 -19.60 8.00
CA HIS A 506 4.89 -20.57 7.51
C HIS A 506 5.14 -21.99 7.96
N ARG A 507 6.39 -22.36 8.26
CA ARG A 507 6.72 -23.71 8.72
C ARG A 507 5.78 -24.22 9.79
N HIS A 508 5.61 -23.48 10.88
CA HIS A 508 4.75 -23.88 12.00
C HIS A 508 3.25 -23.89 11.64
N ARG A 509 2.83 -23.10 10.66
CA ARG A 509 1.43 -23.05 10.19
C ARG A 509 1.10 -24.25 9.32
N ILE A 510 1.99 -24.60 8.40
CA ILE A 510 1.88 -25.80 7.56
C ILE A 510 1.95 -27.03 8.46
N GLN A 511 2.91 -27.09 9.39
CA GLN A 511 3.04 -28.20 10.33
C GLN A 511 1.75 -28.41 11.13
N ARG A 512 1.12 -27.33 11.60
CA ARG A 512 -0.17 -27.42 12.30
C ARG A 512 -1.28 -28.05 11.46
N VAL A 513 -1.30 -27.85 10.14
CA VAL A 513 -2.25 -28.53 9.25
C VAL A 513 -1.89 -30.00 9.12
N LEU A 514 -0.59 -30.34 8.96
CA LEU A 514 -0.14 -31.72 8.89
C LEU A 514 -0.45 -32.48 10.19
N ASP A 515 -0.26 -31.86 11.35
CA ASP A 515 -0.59 -32.44 12.66
C ASP A 515 -2.09 -32.72 12.81
N ARG A 516 -2.97 -31.88 12.25
CA ARG A 516 -4.43 -32.13 12.23
C ARG A 516 -4.80 -33.32 11.37
N LEU A 517 -4.03 -33.59 10.33
CA LEU A 517 -4.24 -34.74 9.44
C LEU A 517 -3.65 -36.05 9.98
N ASP A 518 -3.00 -36.01 11.15
CA ASP A 518 -2.41 -37.15 11.87
C ASP A 518 -1.51 -38.02 10.98
N ASN A 519 -0.76 -37.37 10.06
CA ASN A 519 0.06 -38.09 9.09
C ASN A 519 1.50 -38.37 9.57
N GLY A 520 1.93 -37.80 10.69
CA GLY A 520 3.22 -38.09 11.34
C GLY A 520 4.47 -37.56 10.60
N TYR A 521 4.28 -36.70 9.59
CA TYR A 521 5.39 -36.17 8.80
C TYR A 521 5.64 -34.69 9.09
N ASP A 522 6.91 -34.30 9.07
CA ASP A 522 7.33 -32.92 9.17
C ASP A 522 7.44 -32.28 7.76
N VAL A 523 7.13 -30.96 7.68
CA VAL A 523 7.43 -30.19 6.48
C VAL A 523 8.92 -29.87 6.41
N THR A 524 9.52 -30.14 5.28
CA THR A 524 10.93 -29.83 4.98
C THR A 524 11.06 -28.61 4.07
N LEU A 525 12.27 -28.05 3.97
CA LEU A 525 12.56 -26.86 3.17
C LEU A 525 13.46 -27.19 1.99
N VAL A 526 13.07 -26.71 0.81
CA VAL A 526 13.97 -26.57 -0.35
C VAL A 526 14.05 -25.09 -0.72
N SER A 527 15.26 -24.51 -0.70
CA SER A 527 15.49 -23.09 -0.89
C SER A 527 16.92 -22.80 -1.36
N ARG A 528 17.16 -21.56 -1.76
CA ARG A 528 18.56 -21.10 -1.93
C ARG A 528 19.29 -21.11 -0.57
N PRO A 529 20.63 -21.21 -0.57
CA PRO A 529 21.42 -21.04 0.65
C PRO A 529 21.11 -19.71 1.34
N ALA A 530 21.24 -19.69 2.68
CA ALA A 530 21.09 -18.45 3.44
C ALA A 530 22.04 -17.36 2.92
N ALA A 531 21.56 -16.13 2.82
CA ALA A 531 22.30 -15.00 2.30
C ALA A 531 21.95 -13.71 3.02
N ALA A 532 22.95 -12.83 3.18
CA ALA A 532 22.75 -11.50 3.74
C ALA A 532 22.10 -10.55 2.70
N ALA A 533 22.44 -10.69 1.42
CA ALA A 533 21.82 -9.98 0.32
C ALA A 533 20.54 -10.69 -0.17
N PRO A 534 19.55 -9.95 -0.71
CA PRO A 534 18.34 -10.57 -1.25
C PRO A 534 18.63 -11.58 -2.36
N ALA A 535 19.53 -11.27 -3.28
CA ALA A 535 19.89 -12.12 -4.40
C ALA A 535 21.38 -12.00 -4.75
N VAL A 536 21.87 -12.95 -5.57
CA VAL A 536 23.24 -12.93 -6.08
C VAL A 536 23.36 -11.93 -7.25
N GLY A 537 24.55 -11.29 -7.37
CA GLY A 537 24.82 -10.30 -8.42
C GLY A 537 25.19 -10.90 -9.79
N LEU A 538 25.57 -12.19 -9.85
CA LEU A 538 26.04 -12.83 -11.07
C LEU A 538 24.97 -13.76 -11.67
N MET A 539 24.60 -13.53 -12.93
CA MET A 539 23.62 -14.35 -13.66
C MET A 539 24.00 -15.84 -13.66
N LYS A 540 25.27 -16.19 -13.87
CA LYS A 540 25.71 -17.58 -13.85
C LYS A 540 25.43 -18.27 -12.50
N LEU A 541 25.64 -17.55 -11.40
CA LEU A 541 25.40 -18.09 -10.06
C LEU A 541 23.88 -18.19 -9.79
N HIS A 542 23.11 -17.20 -10.24
CA HIS A 542 21.65 -17.25 -10.18
C HIS A 542 21.10 -18.49 -10.88
N LEU A 543 21.51 -18.75 -12.14
CA LEU A 543 21.06 -19.90 -12.91
C LEU A 543 21.46 -21.23 -12.26
N LYS A 544 22.69 -21.30 -11.71
CA LYS A 544 23.12 -22.47 -10.97
C LYS A 544 22.21 -22.73 -9.77
N GLN A 545 22.02 -21.72 -8.90
CA GLN A 545 21.17 -21.86 -7.70
C GLN A 545 19.72 -22.21 -8.05
N GLN A 546 19.18 -21.66 -9.12
CA GLN A 546 17.82 -21.98 -9.56
C GLN A 546 17.71 -23.45 -10.01
N ASN A 547 18.67 -23.91 -10.80
CA ASN A 547 18.71 -25.31 -11.24
C ASN A 547 18.93 -26.28 -10.06
N ASP A 548 19.81 -25.95 -9.14
CA ASP A 548 20.07 -26.76 -7.95
C ASP A 548 18.78 -26.90 -7.11
N LEU A 549 18.09 -25.78 -6.82
CA LEU A 549 16.82 -25.72 -6.12
C LEU A 549 15.75 -26.61 -6.77
N ILE A 550 15.52 -26.44 -8.08
CA ILE A 550 14.49 -27.19 -8.81
C ILE A 550 14.84 -28.69 -8.87
N ASN A 551 16.12 -29.02 -9.06
CA ASN A 551 16.57 -30.41 -9.05
C ASN A 551 16.39 -31.05 -7.67
N GLU A 552 16.73 -30.37 -6.59
CA GLU A 552 16.53 -30.83 -5.22
C GLU A 552 15.04 -31.11 -4.96
N ALA A 553 14.15 -30.16 -5.33
CA ALA A 553 12.71 -30.31 -5.12
C ALA A 553 12.08 -31.50 -5.87
N ILE A 554 12.52 -31.78 -7.11
CA ILE A 554 11.89 -32.76 -8.00
C ILE A 554 12.61 -34.11 -8.04
N LEU A 555 13.94 -34.16 -7.91
CA LEU A 555 14.72 -35.38 -8.09
C LEU A 555 15.11 -36.08 -6.79
N GLN A 556 15.20 -35.36 -5.73
CA GLN A 556 15.46 -35.92 -4.39
C GLN A 556 14.14 -36.12 -3.64
#